data_43663edf7356181a3af7e1ac6cb284e6
#
_entry.id   43663edf7356181a3af7e1ac6cb284e6
#
_cell.length_a   1.000
_cell.length_b   1.000
_cell.length_c   1.000
_cell.angle_alpha   90.00
_cell.angle_beta   90.00
_cell.angle_gamma   90.00
#
_symmetry.space_group_name_H-M   'P 1'
#
loop_
_entity.id
_entity.type
_entity.pdbx_description
1 polymer ?
#
loop_
_entity_poly.entity_id
_entity_poly.type
_entity_poly.pdbx_seq_one_letter_code
_entity_poly.pdbx_strand_id
1 'polypeptide(L)'
;MSSRNFAARRTQLAERMRTAGGGVALLPTAPERTRNADSDHPYRHDSHFHHLTGFDEPQAWLVLRSDGHSTLFCRPADPEHAVWHGHRLGTEAAPAVLGVDQALPVGTLNDAMPALLAGQGTVWFPFGRGPELTGQIESWLATLRAQERQGVECPTQCRDLHPLLAEMRLFKDAGELATMRRAASISAGAHRRAMRYCAQRFRQGASAVLEYEIEAELLHEFRRHGAQGPAYPSIVAAGANACVLHHPAGSTRLLPDELCLVDAGCELDGYASDITRTFPASGCFSGPQRALYELVLAAQQAGIDETRPGQRQRDAHHAAVRVLAQGLLELGLLSRDVHGQVDDVIASAAYRAFYMHGTGHWLGRDVHDVGDYLSLGEAPIEQPDGLGGTVVKRPSRVLRPGMVVTLEPGLYVRPAPGVPECYWNIGIRVEDDAIVTEHGCELISRGVPVDPDEIEAWMRG
;
A
#
# COMPACT_ATOMS: atom_id res chain seq x y z
N MET A 1 -10.41 16.05 0.74
CA MET A 1 -9.86 16.77 -0.47
C MET A 1 -10.94 17.64 -1.10
N SER A 2 -10.59 18.73 -1.77
CA SER A 2 -11.58 19.57 -2.45
C SER A 2 -11.91 19.02 -3.84
N SER A 3 -13.12 19.25 -4.35
CA SER A 3 -13.54 18.88 -5.72
C SER A 3 -12.60 19.44 -6.81
N ARG A 4 -11.91 20.55 -6.53
CA ARG A 4 -10.89 21.14 -7.43
C ARG A 4 -9.71 20.23 -7.70
N ASN A 5 -9.26 19.44 -6.71
CA ASN A 5 -8.13 18.52 -6.91
C ASN A 5 -8.50 17.37 -7.86
N PHE A 6 -9.72 16.83 -7.76
CA PHE A 6 -10.17 15.76 -8.65
C PHE A 6 -10.35 16.26 -10.10
N ALA A 7 -10.88 17.44 -10.29
CA ALA A 7 -10.99 18.05 -11.63
C ALA A 7 -9.60 18.29 -12.25
N ALA A 8 -8.62 18.80 -11.49
CA ALA A 8 -7.25 18.98 -11.96
C ALA A 8 -6.60 17.65 -12.38
N ARG A 9 -6.83 16.55 -11.65
CA ARG A 9 -6.35 15.22 -12.00
C ARG A 9 -6.98 14.69 -13.30
N ARG A 10 -8.28 14.91 -13.51
CA ARG A 10 -8.93 14.58 -14.80
C ARG A 10 -8.33 15.37 -15.95
N THR A 11 -8.09 16.67 -15.76
CA THR A 11 -7.41 17.52 -16.75
C THR A 11 -6.03 16.99 -17.08
N GLN A 12 -5.23 16.63 -16.07
CA GLN A 12 -3.90 16.07 -16.25
C GLN A 12 -3.93 14.73 -17.02
N LEU A 13 -4.90 13.87 -16.71
CA LEU A 13 -5.05 12.60 -17.43
C LEU A 13 -5.45 12.84 -18.89
N ALA A 14 -6.41 13.72 -19.15
CA ALA A 14 -6.83 14.08 -20.50
C ALA A 14 -5.66 14.62 -21.33
N GLU A 15 -4.80 15.46 -20.76
CA GLU A 15 -3.58 15.96 -21.37
C GLU A 15 -2.60 14.83 -21.75
N ARG A 16 -2.36 13.88 -20.82
CA ARG A 16 -1.51 12.73 -21.08
C ARG A 16 -2.07 11.85 -22.20
N MET A 17 -3.38 11.63 -22.22
CA MET A 17 -4.05 10.90 -23.29
C MET A 17 -3.93 11.64 -24.63
N ARG A 18 -4.11 12.95 -24.65
CA ARG A 18 -3.99 13.78 -25.84
C ARG A 18 -2.58 13.68 -26.43
N THR A 19 -1.55 13.78 -25.59
CA THR A 19 -0.14 13.63 -26.00
C THR A 19 0.15 12.23 -26.56
N ALA A 20 -0.58 11.23 -26.09
CA ALA A 20 -0.43 9.84 -26.52
C ALA A 20 -1.37 9.44 -27.70
N GLY A 21 -2.00 10.39 -28.38
CA GLY A 21 -2.83 10.15 -29.57
C GLY A 21 -4.34 10.32 -29.35
N GLY A 22 -4.75 10.84 -28.19
CA GLY A 22 -6.16 11.16 -27.89
C GLY A 22 -7.00 9.94 -27.50
N GLY A 23 -8.33 10.09 -27.67
CA GLY A 23 -9.30 9.03 -27.40
C GLY A 23 -10.13 9.26 -26.13
N VAL A 24 -10.72 8.20 -25.62
CA VAL A 24 -11.64 8.20 -24.48
C VAL A 24 -11.24 7.15 -23.46
N ALA A 25 -11.18 7.53 -22.18
CA ALA A 25 -10.92 6.63 -21.08
C ALA A 25 -12.22 6.15 -20.42
N LEU A 26 -12.27 4.85 -20.12
CA LEU A 26 -13.37 4.17 -19.47
C LEU A 26 -12.87 3.58 -18.15
N LEU A 27 -13.45 4.01 -17.03
CA LEU A 27 -13.01 3.58 -15.71
C LEU A 27 -14.19 3.28 -14.81
N PRO A 28 -14.49 2.00 -14.54
CA PRO A 28 -15.46 1.60 -13.55
C PRO A 28 -14.90 1.75 -12.14
N THR A 29 -15.78 1.95 -11.15
CA THR A 29 -15.44 1.75 -9.74
C THR A 29 -15.49 0.26 -9.38
N ALA A 30 -15.08 -0.09 -8.15
CA ALA A 30 -15.18 -1.46 -7.66
C ALA A 30 -16.63 -1.92 -7.54
N PRO A 31 -16.95 -3.20 -7.78
CA PRO A 31 -18.27 -3.76 -7.51
C PRO A 31 -18.48 -3.95 -6.00
N GLU A 32 -19.74 -3.93 -5.58
CA GLU A 32 -20.15 -4.45 -4.27
C GLU A 32 -19.86 -5.96 -4.19
N ARG A 33 -19.51 -6.48 -3.02
CA ARG A 33 -19.19 -7.88 -2.81
C ARG A 33 -20.00 -8.44 -1.67
N THR A 34 -20.81 -9.45 -1.96
CA THR A 34 -21.58 -10.17 -0.96
C THR A 34 -20.66 -10.93 0.00
N ARG A 35 -20.87 -10.73 1.29
CA ARG A 35 -20.20 -11.45 2.36
C ARG A 35 -20.91 -12.79 2.63
N ASN A 36 -22.22 -12.73 2.83
CA ASN A 36 -23.09 -13.91 3.00
C ASN A 36 -24.55 -13.51 2.75
N ALA A 37 -25.35 -14.43 2.21
CA ALA A 37 -26.78 -14.27 1.93
C ALA A 37 -27.12 -12.88 1.34
N ASP A 38 -27.70 -12.00 2.14
CA ASP A 38 -28.12 -10.64 1.84
C ASP A 38 -27.24 -9.55 2.48
N SER A 39 -26.13 -9.94 3.10
CA SER A 39 -25.18 -9.02 3.73
C SER A 39 -23.95 -8.85 2.85
N ASP A 40 -23.53 -7.60 2.64
CA ASP A 40 -22.35 -7.26 1.88
C ASP A 40 -21.13 -6.97 2.78
N HIS A 41 -19.94 -7.11 2.21
CA HIS A 41 -18.74 -6.55 2.81
C HIS A 41 -18.81 -5.01 2.80
N PRO A 42 -18.16 -4.31 3.75
CA PRO A 42 -18.01 -2.86 3.68
C PRO A 42 -17.48 -2.47 2.30
N TYR A 43 -18.18 -1.55 1.64
CA TYR A 43 -17.79 -1.11 0.31
C TYR A 43 -16.48 -0.31 0.36
N ARG A 44 -15.56 -0.62 -0.55
CA ARG A 44 -14.38 0.17 -0.85
C ARG A 44 -14.31 0.43 -2.35
N HIS A 45 -14.21 1.70 -2.71
CA HIS A 45 -14.10 2.14 -4.10
C HIS A 45 -12.81 1.64 -4.78
N ASP A 46 -12.78 1.65 -6.10
CA ASP A 46 -11.54 1.47 -6.86
C ASP A 46 -10.62 2.67 -6.66
N SER A 47 -9.34 2.43 -6.40
CA SER A 47 -8.37 3.48 -6.09
C SER A 47 -8.08 4.42 -7.27
N HIS A 48 -8.07 3.93 -8.51
CA HIS A 48 -7.92 4.77 -9.71
C HIS A 48 -9.15 5.62 -9.95
N PHE A 49 -10.33 5.02 -9.84
CA PHE A 49 -11.60 5.72 -10.02
C PHE A 49 -11.75 6.85 -8.99
N HIS A 50 -11.53 6.55 -7.72
CA HIS A 50 -11.64 7.56 -6.67
C HIS A 50 -10.56 8.65 -6.79
N HIS A 51 -9.34 8.32 -7.23
CA HIS A 51 -8.28 9.31 -7.48
C HIS A 51 -8.72 10.39 -8.48
N LEU A 52 -9.58 10.04 -9.44
CA LEU A 52 -10.09 10.97 -10.46
C LEU A 52 -11.41 11.63 -10.11
N THR A 53 -12.22 11.01 -9.24
CA THR A 53 -13.61 11.44 -9.02
C THR A 53 -13.91 11.94 -7.61
N GLY A 54 -13.26 11.32 -6.59
CA GLY A 54 -13.65 11.48 -5.19
C GLY A 54 -15.03 10.91 -4.87
N PHE A 55 -15.56 10.01 -5.71
CA PHE A 55 -16.88 9.42 -5.56
C PHE A 55 -16.80 8.05 -4.88
N ASP A 56 -17.52 7.90 -3.79
CA ASP A 56 -17.42 6.76 -2.88
C ASP A 56 -18.52 5.71 -3.07
N GLU A 57 -19.49 5.95 -3.95
CA GLU A 57 -20.59 5.02 -4.13
C GLU A 57 -20.26 3.95 -5.18
N PRO A 58 -20.79 2.71 -5.02
CA PRO A 58 -20.63 1.65 -6.00
C PRO A 58 -21.46 1.87 -7.27
N GLN A 59 -21.25 0.97 -8.25
CA GLN A 59 -21.99 0.97 -9.53
C GLN A 59 -21.86 2.29 -10.28
N ALA A 60 -20.64 2.77 -10.46
CA ALA A 60 -20.36 4.00 -11.17
C ALA A 60 -19.25 3.81 -12.22
N TRP A 61 -19.28 4.66 -13.26
CA TRP A 61 -18.28 4.71 -14.32
C TRP A 61 -17.91 6.16 -14.61
N LEU A 62 -16.62 6.38 -14.80
CA LEU A 62 -16.10 7.63 -15.35
C LEU A 62 -15.75 7.41 -16.83
N VAL A 63 -16.30 8.26 -17.69
CA VAL A 63 -15.90 8.40 -19.08
C VAL A 63 -15.20 9.75 -19.21
N LEU A 64 -13.91 9.74 -19.59
CA LEU A 64 -13.11 10.94 -19.74
C LEU A 64 -12.55 11.00 -21.16
N ARG A 65 -12.88 12.05 -21.90
CA ARG A 65 -12.34 12.30 -23.22
C ARG A 65 -11.03 13.08 -23.14
N SER A 66 -10.19 12.90 -24.12
CA SER A 66 -8.89 13.62 -24.20
C SER A 66 -9.03 15.14 -24.44
N ASP A 67 -10.22 15.64 -24.76
CA ASP A 67 -10.54 17.08 -24.77
C ASP A 67 -10.85 17.64 -23.38
N GLY A 68 -10.91 16.77 -22.36
CA GLY A 68 -11.19 17.10 -20.97
C GLY A 68 -12.63 16.86 -20.53
N HIS A 69 -13.57 16.62 -21.47
CA HIS A 69 -14.98 16.37 -21.10
C HIS A 69 -15.12 15.08 -20.30
N SER A 70 -15.83 15.18 -19.17
CA SER A 70 -16.01 14.11 -18.18
C SER A 70 -17.49 13.78 -17.95
N THR A 71 -17.87 12.53 -18.14
CA THR A 71 -19.21 12.03 -17.85
C THR A 71 -19.13 10.97 -16.76
N LEU A 72 -19.89 11.16 -15.68
CA LEU A 72 -20.05 10.17 -14.62
C LEU A 72 -21.37 9.42 -14.82
N PHE A 73 -21.31 8.10 -14.89
CA PHE A 73 -22.51 7.27 -14.73
C PHE A 73 -22.59 6.84 -13.27
N CYS A 74 -23.68 7.12 -12.61
CA CYS A 74 -23.91 6.74 -11.20
C CYS A 74 -25.38 6.39 -10.96
N ARG A 75 -25.67 5.86 -9.80
CA ARG A 75 -27.05 5.58 -9.38
C ARG A 75 -27.79 6.89 -9.17
N PRO A 76 -29.04 7.02 -9.65
CA PRO A 76 -29.86 8.20 -9.36
C PRO A 76 -30.22 8.28 -7.87
N ALA A 77 -30.53 9.47 -7.38
CA ALA A 77 -31.16 9.63 -6.06
C ALA A 77 -32.50 8.89 -6.02
N ASP A 78 -32.73 8.14 -4.95
CA ASP A 78 -33.91 7.30 -4.76
C ASP A 78 -34.40 7.45 -3.31
N PRO A 79 -35.55 8.12 -3.10
CA PRO A 79 -36.12 8.34 -1.78
C PRO A 79 -36.51 7.04 -1.04
N GLU A 80 -36.96 6.01 -1.75
CA GLU A 80 -37.29 4.72 -1.13
C GLU A 80 -36.05 3.99 -0.67
N HIS A 81 -35.02 3.96 -1.50
CA HIS A 81 -33.73 3.40 -1.13
C HIS A 81 -33.07 4.17 0.03
N ALA A 82 -33.27 5.49 0.10
CA ALA A 82 -32.70 6.33 1.15
C ALA A 82 -33.19 5.96 2.56
N VAL A 83 -34.39 5.39 2.68
CA VAL A 83 -34.94 4.90 3.94
C VAL A 83 -34.12 3.72 4.50
N TRP A 84 -33.58 2.87 3.62
CA TRP A 84 -32.85 1.65 4.01
C TRP A 84 -31.32 1.85 4.08
N HIS A 85 -30.77 2.64 3.17
CA HIS A 85 -29.31 2.69 2.94
C HIS A 85 -28.71 4.09 3.01
N GLY A 86 -29.51 5.10 3.33
CA GLY A 86 -29.08 6.50 3.33
C GLY A 86 -29.15 7.16 1.94
N HIS A 87 -28.83 8.45 1.89
CA HIS A 87 -28.88 9.25 0.69
C HIS A 87 -27.73 8.93 -0.26
N ARG A 88 -28.03 8.83 -1.56
CA ARG A 88 -27.08 8.84 -2.67
C ARG A 88 -26.91 10.25 -3.20
N LEU A 89 -25.71 10.54 -3.73
CA LEU A 89 -25.44 11.83 -4.36
C LEU A 89 -26.37 12.09 -5.56
N GLY A 90 -26.60 11.04 -6.37
CA GLY A 90 -27.46 11.10 -7.54
C GLY A 90 -26.88 11.89 -8.71
N THR A 91 -27.52 11.76 -9.86
CA THR A 91 -27.05 12.38 -11.12
C THR A 91 -27.23 13.90 -11.17
N GLU A 92 -28.15 14.46 -10.41
CA GLU A 92 -28.42 15.90 -10.41
C GLU A 92 -27.37 16.69 -9.62
N ALA A 93 -26.94 16.17 -8.47
CA ALA A 93 -25.96 16.85 -7.62
C ALA A 93 -24.51 16.56 -8.03
N ALA A 94 -24.23 15.42 -8.67
CA ALA A 94 -22.88 14.97 -8.99
C ALA A 94 -22.04 16.00 -9.79
N PRO A 95 -22.56 16.70 -10.83
CA PRO A 95 -21.76 17.69 -11.55
C PRO A 95 -21.26 18.82 -10.64
N ALA A 96 -22.11 19.36 -9.79
CA ALA A 96 -21.75 20.47 -8.89
C ALA A 96 -20.79 20.04 -7.77
N VAL A 97 -21.00 18.83 -7.21
CA VAL A 97 -20.21 18.34 -6.08
C VAL A 97 -18.84 17.80 -6.53
N LEU A 98 -18.79 17.04 -7.62
CA LEU A 98 -17.59 16.34 -8.08
C LEU A 98 -16.83 17.11 -9.18
N GLY A 99 -17.46 18.17 -9.75
CA GLY A 99 -16.86 18.94 -10.84
C GLY A 99 -16.72 18.13 -12.13
N VAL A 100 -17.61 17.18 -12.38
CA VAL A 100 -17.75 16.51 -13.68
C VAL A 100 -18.68 17.33 -14.58
N ASP A 101 -18.48 17.25 -15.91
CA ASP A 101 -19.29 18.06 -16.84
C ASP A 101 -20.72 17.54 -16.95
N GLN A 102 -20.90 16.24 -16.83
CA GLN A 102 -22.20 15.58 -16.92
C GLN A 102 -22.28 14.37 -15.98
N ALA A 103 -23.48 14.10 -15.46
CA ALA A 103 -23.78 12.83 -14.80
C ALA A 103 -25.05 12.21 -15.37
N LEU A 104 -25.02 10.89 -15.59
CA LEU A 104 -26.12 10.10 -16.19
C LEU A 104 -26.45 8.90 -15.29
N PRO A 105 -27.71 8.42 -15.32
CA PRO A 105 -28.05 7.19 -14.60
C PRO A 105 -27.26 6.00 -15.11
N VAL A 106 -26.66 5.21 -14.21
CA VAL A 106 -25.86 4.04 -14.57
C VAL A 106 -26.66 3.00 -15.37
N GLY A 107 -27.98 2.93 -15.20
CA GLY A 107 -28.86 2.07 -16.00
C GLY A 107 -28.85 2.40 -17.47
N THR A 108 -28.47 3.63 -17.89
CA THR A 108 -28.37 4.03 -19.29
C THR A 108 -26.97 3.81 -19.90
N LEU A 109 -26.05 3.24 -19.17
CA LEU A 109 -24.63 3.08 -19.56
C LEU A 109 -24.49 2.39 -20.92
N ASN A 110 -25.15 1.24 -21.10
CA ASN A 110 -25.02 0.44 -22.32
C ASN A 110 -25.62 1.14 -23.56
N ASP A 111 -26.68 1.92 -23.37
CA ASP A 111 -27.33 2.65 -24.46
C ASP A 111 -26.55 3.91 -24.87
N ALA A 112 -25.93 4.58 -23.89
CA ALA A 112 -25.19 5.83 -24.13
C ALA A 112 -23.77 5.59 -24.63
N MET A 113 -23.12 4.48 -24.20
CA MET A 113 -21.70 4.25 -24.44
C MET A 113 -21.31 4.19 -25.93
N PRO A 114 -22.06 3.53 -26.82
CA PRO A 114 -21.75 3.57 -28.26
C PRO A 114 -21.60 4.99 -28.80
N ALA A 115 -22.51 5.90 -28.44
CA ALA A 115 -22.44 7.29 -28.89
C ALA A 115 -21.21 8.05 -28.32
N LEU A 116 -20.78 7.74 -27.11
CA LEU A 116 -19.57 8.32 -26.49
C LEU A 116 -18.27 7.79 -27.11
N LEU A 117 -18.30 6.59 -27.67
CA LEU A 117 -17.15 5.93 -28.31
C LEU A 117 -17.05 6.27 -29.80
N ALA A 118 -18.17 6.61 -30.45
CA ALA A 118 -18.21 6.92 -31.88
C ALA A 118 -17.27 8.08 -32.24
N GLY A 119 -16.46 7.89 -33.30
CA GLY A 119 -15.48 8.89 -33.76
C GLY A 119 -14.23 9.00 -32.89
N GLN A 120 -14.10 8.20 -31.82
CA GLN A 120 -12.89 8.14 -31.03
C GLN A 120 -11.87 7.17 -31.66
N GLY A 121 -10.62 7.58 -31.83
CA GLY A 121 -9.58 6.70 -32.41
C GLY A 121 -9.15 5.59 -31.45
N THR A 122 -9.15 5.88 -30.15
CA THR A 122 -8.60 5.01 -29.10
C THR A 122 -9.55 4.93 -27.90
N VAL A 123 -9.71 3.72 -27.36
CA VAL A 123 -10.33 3.45 -26.06
C VAL A 123 -9.25 3.09 -25.05
N TRP A 124 -9.20 3.83 -23.94
CA TRP A 124 -8.32 3.59 -22.83
C TRP A 124 -9.08 2.95 -21.68
N PHE A 125 -8.60 1.85 -21.13
CA PHE A 125 -9.16 1.25 -19.93
C PHE A 125 -8.08 0.42 -19.20
N PRO A 126 -8.17 0.18 -17.88
CA PRO A 126 -7.19 -0.63 -17.15
C PRO A 126 -7.25 -2.08 -17.62
N PHE A 127 -6.15 -2.62 -18.15
CA PHE A 127 -6.06 -4.04 -18.52
C PHE A 127 -5.97 -4.91 -17.26
N GLY A 128 -6.32 -6.19 -17.39
CA GLY A 128 -6.21 -7.15 -16.29
C GLY A 128 -7.30 -7.06 -15.21
N ARG A 129 -8.35 -6.25 -15.43
CA ARG A 129 -9.50 -6.11 -14.48
C ARG A 129 -10.57 -7.19 -14.63
N GLY A 130 -10.27 -8.25 -15.34
CA GLY A 130 -11.15 -9.40 -15.56
C GLY A 130 -11.90 -9.38 -16.88
N PRO A 131 -12.50 -10.53 -17.26
CA PRO A 131 -13.17 -10.70 -18.55
C PRO A 131 -14.46 -9.88 -18.68
N GLU A 132 -15.10 -9.54 -17.59
CA GLU A 132 -16.36 -8.78 -17.58
C GLU A 132 -16.19 -7.39 -18.19
N LEU A 133 -15.16 -6.64 -17.75
CA LEU A 133 -14.87 -5.32 -18.30
C LEU A 133 -14.54 -5.39 -19.79
N THR A 134 -13.70 -6.32 -20.19
CA THR A 134 -13.30 -6.49 -21.60
C THR A 134 -14.49 -6.89 -22.46
N GLY A 135 -15.32 -7.83 -22.00
CA GLY A 135 -16.51 -8.27 -22.71
C GLY A 135 -17.55 -7.16 -22.89
N GLN A 136 -17.69 -6.29 -21.88
CA GLN A 136 -18.59 -5.14 -21.98
C GLN A 136 -18.10 -4.11 -23.02
N ILE A 137 -16.81 -3.80 -23.02
CA ILE A 137 -16.20 -2.90 -24.02
C ILE A 137 -16.36 -3.49 -25.43
N GLU A 138 -16.07 -4.77 -25.62
CA GLU A 138 -16.24 -5.48 -26.89
C GLU A 138 -17.71 -5.41 -27.39
N SER A 139 -18.68 -5.54 -26.50
CA SER A 139 -20.10 -5.42 -26.85
C SER A 139 -20.45 -4.02 -27.41
N TRP A 140 -19.91 -2.96 -26.81
CA TRP A 140 -20.12 -1.59 -27.31
C TRP A 140 -19.42 -1.36 -28.65
N LEU A 141 -18.21 -1.88 -28.82
CA LEU A 141 -17.49 -1.80 -30.10
C LEU A 141 -18.22 -2.58 -31.22
N ALA A 142 -18.75 -3.76 -30.90
CA ALA A 142 -19.58 -4.54 -31.85
C ALA A 142 -20.83 -3.77 -32.28
N THR A 143 -21.49 -3.04 -31.36
CA THR A 143 -22.60 -2.20 -31.66
C THR A 143 -22.24 -1.08 -32.64
N LEU A 144 -21.07 -0.46 -32.49
CA LEU A 144 -20.57 0.56 -33.43
C LEU A 144 -20.20 -0.06 -34.80
N ARG A 145 -19.56 -1.21 -34.83
CA ARG A 145 -19.20 -1.94 -36.04
C ARG A 145 -20.44 -2.24 -36.90
N ALA A 146 -21.57 -2.58 -36.26
CA ALA A 146 -22.83 -2.79 -36.97
C ALA A 146 -23.36 -1.54 -37.70
N GLN A 147 -22.90 -0.33 -37.32
CA GLN A 147 -23.32 0.95 -37.85
C GLN A 147 -22.32 1.56 -38.87
N GLU A 148 -21.21 0.88 -39.21
CA GLU A 148 -20.19 1.38 -40.15
C GLU A 148 -20.77 1.75 -41.53
N ARG A 149 -21.77 1.00 -42.01
CA ARG A 149 -22.47 1.32 -43.30
C ARG A 149 -23.24 2.62 -43.22
N GLN A 150 -23.52 3.13 -42.05
CA GLN A 150 -24.19 4.41 -41.80
C GLN A 150 -23.20 5.55 -41.60
N GLY A 151 -21.86 5.27 -41.73
CA GLY A 151 -20.80 6.25 -41.59
C GLY A 151 -20.32 6.45 -40.12
N VAL A 152 -20.73 5.57 -39.20
CA VAL A 152 -20.25 5.64 -37.80
C VAL A 152 -18.84 5.09 -37.72
N GLU A 153 -17.91 5.89 -37.21
CA GLU A 153 -16.51 5.49 -37.01
C GLU A 153 -16.33 4.75 -35.67
N CYS A 154 -15.87 3.52 -35.75
CA CYS A 154 -15.54 2.71 -34.56
C CYS A 154 -14.07 2.90 -34.15
N PRO A 155 -13.74 2.98 -32.85
CA PRO A 155 -12.38 2.97 -32.37
C PRO A 155 -11.55 1.81 -32.93
N THR A 156 -10.30 2.09 -33.28
CA THR A 156 -9.39 1.09 -33.88
C THR A 156 -8.28 0.64 -32.95
N GLN A 157 -8.14 1.28 -31.79
CA GLN A 157 -7.11 0.98 -30.81
C GLN A 157 -7.70 0.85 -29.40
N CYS A 158 -7.21 -0.16 -28.66
CA CYS A 158 -7.37 -0.27 -27.22
C CYS A 158 -6.01 -0.08 -26.54
N ARG A 159 -5.94 0.73 -25.49
CA ARG A 159 -4.68 1.02 -24.77
C ARG A 159 -4.88 0.90 -23.27
N ASP A 160 -3.83 0.43 -22.59
CA ASP A 160 -3.85 0.31 -21.14
C ASP A 160 -3.78 1.68 -20.47
N LEU A 161 -4.79 1.97 -19.64
CA LEU A 161 -4.87 3.20 -18.86
C LEU A 161 -4.00 3.14 -17.59
N HIS A 162 -3.69 1.92 -17.11
CA HIS A 162 -2.99 1.70 -15.85
C HIS A 162 -1.64 2.45 -15.76
N PRO A 163 -0.74 2.44 -16.75
CA PRO A 163 0.55 3.14 -16.65
C PRO A 163 0.40 4.65 -16.46
N LEU A 164 -0.59 5.28 -17.09
CA LEU A 164 -0.84 6.71 -16.94
C LEU A 164 -1.30 7.05 -15.52
N LEU A 165 -2.22 6.26 -14.98
CA LEU A 165 -2.78 6.44 -13.63
C LEU A 165 -1.76 6.09 -12.55
N ALA A 166 -0.97 5.02 -12.74
CA ALA A 166 0.09 4.63 -11.82
C ALA A 166 1.14 5.73 -11.65
N GLU A 167 1.60 6.32 -12.76
CA GLU A 167 2.56 7.43 -12.72
C GLU A 167 1.96 8.70 -12.08
N MET A 168 0.65 8.95 -12.24
CA MET A 168 -0.01 10.07 -11.56
C MET A 168 -0.12 9.85 -10.05
N ARG A 169 -0.43 8.63 -9.63
CA ARG A 169 -0.59 8.26 -8.21
C ARG A 169 0.73 8.12 -7.47
N LEU A 170 1.83 7.83 -8.19
CA LEU A 170 3.16 7.70 -7.62
C LEU A 170 3.61 9.02 -6.96
N PHE A 171 3.26 10.17 -7.54
CA PHE A 171 3.57 11.50 -7.00
C PHE A 171 2.38 12.08 -6.27
N LYS A 172 2.46 12.17 -4.95
CA LYS A 172 1.39 12.66 -4.08
C LYS A 172 1.41 14.19 -4.04
N ASP A 173 0.25 14.80 -4.21
CA ASP A 173 0.07 16.23 -3.99
C ASP A 173 0.05 16.59 -2.49
N ALA A 174 0.09 17.88 -2.16
CA ALA A 174 0.13 18.35 -0.76
C ALA A 174 -1.10 17.89 0.04
N GLY A 175 -2.27 17.77 -0.58
CA GLY A 175 -3.49 17.29 0.08
C GLY A 175 -3.43 15.79 0.38
N GLU A 176 -2.88 14.99 -0.54
CA GLU A 176 -2.63 13.57 -0.34
C GLU A 176 -1.64 13.34 0.80
N LEU A 177 -0.50 14.04 0.77
CA LEU A 177 0.51 13.96 1.82
C LEU A 177 -0.02 14.38 3.20
N ALA A 178 -0.90 15.39 3.26
CA ALA A 178 -1.54 15.79 4.51
C ALA A 178 -2.46 14.69 5.07
N THR A 179 -3.21 14.00 4.19
CA THR A 179 -4.06 12.86 4.58
C THR A 179 -3.21 11.69 5.06
N MET A 180 -2.13 11.35 4.37
CA MET A 180 -1.21 10.27 4.76
C MET A 180 -0.53 10.54 6.10
N ARG A 181 -0.08 11.79 6.36
CA ARG A 181 0.46 12.17 7.69
C ARG A 181 -0.58 11.97 8.80
N ARG A 182 -1.84 12.29 8.53
CA ARG A 182 -2.92 12.09 9.52
C ARG A 182 -3.20 10.59 9.71
N ALA A 183 -3.22 9.78 8.67
CA ALA A 183 -3.37 8.34 8.76
C ALA A 183 -2.23 7.71 9.58
N ALA A 184 -0.98 8.07 9.29
CA ALA A 184 0.19 7.62 10.04
C ALA A 184 0.14 8.04 11.53
N SER A 185 -0.34 9.27 11.83
CA SER A 185 -0.52 9.74 13.21
C SER A 185 -1.57 8.92 13.98
N ILE A 186 -2.68 8.56 13.33
CA ILE A 186 -3.71 7.69 13.93
C ILE A 186 -3.13 6.30 14.20
N SER A 187 -2.43 5.72 13.22
CA SER A 187 -1.80 4.41 13.36
C SER A 187 -0.71 4.39 14.43
N ALA A 188 0.11 5.42 14.52
CA ALA A 188 1.08 5.57 15.61
C ALA A 188 0.39 5.62 16.98
N GLY A 189 -0.76 6.29 17.09
CA GLY A 189 -1.61 6.27 18.28
C GLY A 189 -2.09 4.87 18.65
N ALA A 190 -2.50 4.09 17.65
CA ALA A 190 -2.97 2.72 17.83
C ALA A 190 -1.87 1.78 18.33
N HIS A 191 -0.66 1.86 17.75
CA HIS A 191 0.49 1.10 18.24
C HIS A 191 0.85 1.44 19.68
N ARG A 192 0.88 2.75 20.03
CA ARG A 192 1.11 3.16 21.43
C ARG A 192 0.04 2.64 22.38
N ARG A 193 -1.21 2.58 21.93
CA ARG A 193 -2.32 2.02 22.72
C ARG A 193 -2.14 0.51 22.90
N ALA A 194 -1.80 -0.24 21.88
CA ALA A 194 -1.53 -1.67 21.92
C ALA A 194 -0.39 -2.02 22.90
N MET A 195 0.74 -1.30 22.83
CA MET A 195 1.87 -1.47 23.77
C MET A 195 1.45 -1.23 25.23
N ARG A 196 0.72 -0.14 25.49
CA ARG A 196 0.20 0.15 26.85
C ARG A 196 -0.76 -0.91 27.35
N TYR A 197 -1.65 -1.39 26.48
CA TYR A 197 -2.58 -2.44 26.82
C TYR A 197 -1.82 -3.69 27.28
N CYS A 198 -0.86 -4.18 26.51
CA CYS A 198 -0.02 -5.34 26.88
C CYS A 198 0.64 -5.13 28.25
N ALA A 199 1.37 -4.04 28.40
CA ALA A 199 2.09 -3.73 29.63
C ALA A 199 1.14 -3.63 30.85
N GLN A 200 -0.03 -3.03 30.69
CA GLN A 200 -1.04 -2.94 31.76
C GLN A 200 -1.59 -4.31 32.16
N ARG A 201 -1.91 -5.16 31.17
CA ARG A 201 -2.42 -6.53 31.43
C ARG A 201 -1.42 -7.35 32.24
N PHE A 202 -0.13 -7.32 31.88
CA PHE A 202 0.90 -8.05 32.62
C PHE A 202 1.14 -7.48 34.02
N ARG A 203 1.14 -6.14 34.19
CA ARG A 203 1.19 -5.52 35.52
C ARG A 203 0.02 -5.88 36.42
N GLN A 204 -1.14 -6.16 35.84
CA GLN A 204 -2.35 -6.64 36.55
C GLN A 204 -2.33 -8.14 36.85
N GLY A 205 -1.25 -8.86 36.51
CA GLY A 205 -1.06 -10.26 36.79
C GLY A 205 -1.65 -11.20 35.72
N ALA A 206 -1.91 -10.72 34.51
CA ALA A 206 -2.29 -11.61 33.41
C ALA A 206 -1.15 -12.59 33.10
N SER A 207 -1.45 -13.87 32.94
CA SER A 207 -0.46 -14.88 32.54
C SER A 207 -0.14 -14.86 31.04
N ALA A 208 -0.98 -14.21 30.25
CA ALA A 208 -0.82 -14.01 28.81
C ALA A 208 -1.79 -12.92 28.32
N VAL A 209 -1.51 -12.39 27.11
CA VAL A 209 -2.42 -11.54 26.33
C VAL A 209 -2.64 -12.23 24.99
N LEU A 210 -3.85 -12.17 24.44
CA LEU A 210 -4.16 -12.83 23.18
C LEU A 210 -4.00 -11.86 21.99
N GLU A 211 -3.56 -12.37 20.84
CA GLU A 211 -3.32 -11.54 19.64
C GLU A 211 -4.56 -10.72 19.24
N TYR A 212 -5.76 -11.33 19.26
CA TYR A 212 -7.01 -10.61 18.94
C TYR A 212 -7.38 -9.52 19.97
N GLU A 213 -6.91 -9.61 21.22
CA GLU A 213 -7.13 -8.54 22.20
C GLU A 213 -6.32 -7.30 21.84
N ILE A 214 -5.08 -7.51 21.35
CA ILE A 214 -4.20 -6.44 20.86
C ILE A 214 -4.77 -5.83 19.58
N GLU A 215 -5.23 -6.67 18.63
CA GLU A 215 -5.90 -6.20 17.42
C GLU A 215 -7.12 -5.34 17.73
N ALA A 216 -7.94 -5.73 18.70
CA ALA A 216 -9.11 -4.96 19.10
C ALA A 216 -8.76 -3.53 19.56
N GLU A 217 -7.61 -3.35 20.24
CA GLU A 217 -7.11 -2.03 20.65
C GLU A 217 -6.68 -1.18 19.44
N LEU A 218 -6.06 -1.81 18.43
CA LEU A 218 -5.70 -1.15 17.17
C LEU A 218 -6.94 -0.69 16.41
N LEU A 219 -7.88 -1.57 16.17
CA LEU A 219 -9.12 -1.30 15.44
C LEU A 219 -9.98 -0.23 16.15
N HIS A 220 -10.06 -0.27 17.50
CA HIS A 220 -10.74 0.76 18.26
C HIS A 220 -10.11 2.15 18.01
N GLU A 221 -8.79 2.26 18.06
CA GLU A 221 -8.11 3.54 17.90
C GLU A 221 -8.29 4.08 16.46
N PHE A 222 -8.20 3.23 15.43
CA PHE A 222 -8.47 3.62 14.06
C PHE A 222 -9.88 4.22 13.92
N ARG A 223 -10.89 3.50 14.38
CA ARG A 223 -12.29 3.90 14.25
C ARG A 223 -12.65 5.15 15.04
N ARG A 224 -12.15 5.28 16.28
CA ARG A 224 -12.45 6.46 17.11
C ARG A 224 -11.89 7.76 16.53
N HIS A 225 -10.85 7.68 15.69
CA HIS A 225 -10.23 8.83 15.04
C HIS A 225 -10.72 9.06 13.60
N GLY A 226 -11.74 8.32 13.15
CA GLY A 226 -12.44 8.56 11.89
C GLY A 226 -11.84 7.83 10.68
N ALA A 227 -10.89 6.92 10.87
CA ALA A 227 -10.44 6.04 9.80
C ALA A 227 -11.57 5.08 9.36
N GLN A 228 -11.60 4.68 8.09
CA GLN A 228 -12.56 3.73 7.57
C GLN A 228 -12.38 2.33 8.17
N GLY A 229 -11.16 1.99 8.51
CA GLY A 229 -10.76 0.70 9.09
C GLY A 229 -9.26 0.49 8.94
N PRO A 230 -8.77 -0.74 9.08
CA PRO A 230 -7.42 -1.09 8.71
C PRO A 230 -7.26 -1.02 7.18
N ALA A 231 -6.07 -0.58 6.71
CA ALA A 231 -5.74 -0.54 5.28
C ALA A 231 -5.47 -1.93 4.70
N TYR A 232 -5.10 -2.87 5.56
CA TYR A 232 -4.84 -4.28 5.30
C TYR A 232 -5.15 -5.10 6.56
N PRO A 233 -5.32 -6.43 6.47
CA PRO A 233 -5.49 -7.28 7.65
C PRO A 233 -4.32 -7.11 8.62
N SER A 234 -4.59 -6.62 9.82
CA SER A 234 -3.55 -6.37 10.82
C SER A 234 -2.79 -7.65 11.18
N ILE A 235 -1.49 -7.56 11.23
CA ILE A 235 -0.60 -8.61 11.71
C ILE A 235 -0.36 -8.34 13.20
N VAL A 236 -0.71 -9.30 14.05
CA VAL A 236 -0.37 -9.28 15.47
C VAL A 236 0.21 -10.65 15.79
N ALA A 237 1.51 -10.73 15.95
CA ALA A 237 2.24 -11.98 16.03
C ALA A 237 2.96 -12.13 17.37
N ALA A 238 2.48 -13.06 18.20
CA ALA A 238 3.03 -13.40 19.50
C ALA A 238 4.19 -14.39 19.36
N GLY A 239 5.33 -14.11 19.98
CA GLY A 239 6.48 -15.00 20.05
C GLY A 239 6.92 -15.55 18.69
N ALA A 240 6.94 -16.87 18.53
CA ALA A 240 7.37 -17.55 17.30
C ALA A 240 6.55 -17.17 16.04
N ASN A 241 5.30 -16.74 16.20
CA ASN A 241 4.45 -16.30 15.08
C ASN A 241 5.04 -15.09 14.36
N ALA A 242 5.87 -14.29 15.03
CA ALA A 242 6.59 -13.17 14.42
C ALA A 242 7.55 -13.61 13.29
N CYS A 243 7.88 -14.90 13.21
CA CYS A 243 8.65 -15.46 12.09
C CYS A 243 7.77 -15.86 10.88
N VAL A 244 6.45 -15.56 10.90
CA VAL A 244 5.51 -15.72 9.79
C VAL A 244 5.16 -14.33 9.28
N LEU A 245 5.60 -13.97 8.08
CA LEU A 245 5.58 -12.59 7.58
C LEU A 245 4.19 -11.93 7.58
N HIS A 246 3.14 -12.69 7.20
CA HIS A 246 1.75 -12.21 7.16
C HIS A 246 0.88 -13.02 8.11
N HIS A 247 1.27 -13.11 9.39
CA HIS A 247 0.51 -13.82 10.42
C HIS A 247 -0.72 -12.99 10.83
N PRO A 248 -1.95 -13.45 10.54
CA PRO A 248 -3.15 -12.74 10.98
C PRO A 248 -3.33 -12.88 12.49
N ALA A 249 -3.86 -11.85 13.13
CA ALA A 249 -4.21 -11.92 14.56
C ALA A 249 -5.13 -13.11 14.85
N GLY A 250 -4.73 -13.94 15.82
CA GLY A 250 -5.45 -15.14 16.21
C GLY A 250 -5.65 -15.25 17.72
N SER A 251 -5.82 -16.48 18.19
CA SER A 251 -5.96 -16.79 19.61
C SER A 251 -4.66 -17.22 20.29
N THR A 252 -3.50 -16.99 19.65
CA THR A 252 -2.21 -17.30 20.25
C THR A 252 -1.95 -16.41 21.47
N ARG A 253 -1.35 -17.01 22.47
CA ARG A 253 -1.03 -16.37 23.75
C ARG A 253 0.34 -15.73 23.66
N LEU A 254 0.40 -14.44 23.84
CA LEU A 254 1.66 -13.71 24.08
C LEU A 254 2.05 -13.89 25.54
N LEU A 255 3.23 -14.46 25.79
CA LEU A 255 3.78 -14.70 27.12
C LEU A 255 4.68 -13.53 27.57
N PRO A 256 4.93 -13.37 28.89
CA PRO A 256 5.69 -12.22 29.42
C PRO A 256 7.11 -12.05 28.90
N ASP A 257 7.78 -13.13 28.54
CA ASP A 257 9.16 -13.19 28.05
C ASP A 257 9.29 -13.12 26.52
N GLU A 258 8.17 -13.04 25.82
CA GLU A 258 8.12 -13.00 24.36
C GLU A 258 8.09 -11.58 23.81
N LEU A 259 8.38 -11.46 22.51
CA LEU A 259 8.11 -10.27 21.71
C LEU A 259 6.74 -10.36 21.06
N CYS A 260 6.12 -9.21 20.89
CA CYS A 260 4.96 -9.02 20.01
C CYS A 260 5.36 -8.17 18.81
N LEU A 261 5.23 -8.72 17.61
CA LEU A 261 5.33 -7.97 16.37
C LEU A 261 3.93 -7.55 15.96
N VAL A 262 3.73 -6.26 15.82
CA VAL A 262 2.48 -5.65 15.32
C VAL A 262 2.80 -4.90 14.04
N ASP A 263 2.10 -5.26 12.96
CA ASP A 263 2.15 -4.58 11.68
C ASP A 263 0.71 -4.21 11.32
N ALA A 264 0.42 -2.91 11.43
CA ALA A 264 -0.94 -2.39 11.31
C ALA A 264 -0.94 -0.90 10.93
N GLY A 265 -1.75 -0.59 9.94
CA GLY A 265 -2.01 0.76 9.50
C GLY A 265 -3.49 0.98 9.17
N CYS A 266 -3.98 2.20 9.35
CA CYS A 266 -5.36 2.55 9.02
C CYS A 266 -5.50 3.08 7.59
N GLU A 267 -6.71 2.95 7.03
CA GLU A 267 -7.14 3.69 5.85
C GLU A 267 -7.93 4.93 6.27
N LEU A 268 -7.44 6.11 5.86
CA LEU A 268 -8.11 7.39 6.09
C LEU A 268 -8.36 8.09 4.76
N ASP A 269 -9.61 8.39 4.43
CA ASP A 269 -10.02 9.04 3.18
C ASP A 269 -9.44 8.34 1.92
N GLY A 270 -9.36 6.99 1.98
CA GLY A 270 -8.81 6.16 0.93
C GLY A 270 -7.28 6.23 0.80
N TYR A 271 -6.54 6.59 1.84
CA TYR A 271 -5.07 6.52 1.92
C TYR A 271 -4.65 5.62 3.07
N ALA A 272 -3.71 4.73 2.77
CA ALA A 272 -3.11 3.83 3.74
C ALA A 272 -2.00 4.51 4.55
N SER A 273 -1.75 4.01 5.75
CA SER A 273 -0.49 4.06 6.46
C SER A 273 -0.01 2.65 6.73
N ASP A 274 1.29 2.47 6.95
CA ASP A 274 1.90 1.17 7.14
C ASP A 274 2.99 1.25 8.22
N ILE A 275 2.77 0.59 9.34
CA ILE A 275 3.66 0.69 10.50
C ILE A 275 3.88 -0.68 11.11
N THR A 276 5.12 -1.11 11.19
CA THR A 276 5.48 -2.24 12.04
C THR A 276 6.28 -1.80 13.25
N ARG A 277 5.89 -2.33 14.42
CA ARG A 277 6.66 -2.25 15.66
C ARG A 277 6.74 -3.62 16.30
N THR A 278 7.92 -3.95 16.80
CA THR A 278 8.14 -5.12 17.66
C THR A 278 8.50 -4.65 19.06
N PHE A 279 7.81 -5.17 20.08
CA PHE A 279 8.00 -4.75 21.46
C PHE A 279 7.96 -5.93 22.44
N PRO A 280 8.66 -5.86 23.58
CA PRO A 280 8.66 -6.91 24.59
C PRO A 280 7.34 -6.91 25.35
N ALA A 281 6.72 -8.09 25.51
CA ALA A 281 5.40 -8.24 26.15
C ALA A 281 5.36 -7.62 27.55
N SER A 282 6.36 -7.88 28.38
CA SER A 282 6.47 -7.36 29.76
C SER A 282 7.07 -5.97 29.87
N GLY A 283 7.50 -5.36 28.77
CA GLY A 283 8.10 -4.03 28.73
C GLY A 283 9.60 -3.99 28.96
N CYS A 284 10.30 -5.12 28.81
CA CYS A 284 11.77 -5.19 28.87
C CYS A 284 12.31 -6.21 27.88
N PHE A 285 13.23 -5.81 27.00
CA PHE A 285 13.92 -6.70 26.08
C PHE A 285 14.91 -7.59 26.81
N SER A 286 14.97 -8.89 26.49
CA SER A 286 16.11 -9.73 26.85
C SER A 286 17.35 -9.38 26.04
N GLY A 287 18.54 -9.80 26.48
CA GLY A 287 19.78 -9.53 25.75
C GLY A 287 19.74 -9.96 24.28
N PRO A 288 19.36 -11.21 23.95
CA PRO A 288 19.24 -11.66 22.57
C PRO A 288 18.16 -10.89 21.75
N GLN A 289 17.02 -10.58 22.35
CA GLN A 289 15.95 -9.79 21.70
C GLN A 289 16.46 -8.39 21.34
N ARG A 290 17.14 -7.73 22.30
CA ARG A 290 17.68 -6.38 22.12
C ARG A 290 18.77 -6.36 21.05
N ALA A 291 19.69 -7.33 21.05
CA ALA A 291 20.75 -7.41 20.05
C ALA A 291 20.21 -7.50 18.60
N LEU A 292 19.20 -8.35 18.37
CA LEU A 292 18.54 -8.45 17.07
C LEU A 292 17.73 -7.20 16.74
N TYR A 293 17.05 -6.59 17.71
CA TYR A 293 16.27 -5.38 17.53
C TYR A 293 17.15 -4.19 17.10
N GLU A 294 18.26 -3.97 17.80
CA GLU A 294 19.22 -2.91 17.50
C GLU A 294 19.85 -3.10 16.11
N LEU A 295 20.09 -4.35 15.70
CA LEU A 295 20.58 -4.66 14.36
C LEU A 295 19.53 -4.31 13.28
N VAL A 296 18.26 -4.63 13.49
CA VAL A 296 17.19 -4.27 12.57
C VAL A 296 17.02 -2.75 12.51
N LEU A 297 17.08 -2.07 13.64
CA LEU A 297 17.00 -0.61 13.72
C LEU A 297 18.17 0.08 12.98
N ALA A 298 19.38 -0.45 13.11
CA ALA A 298 20.55 0.03 12.36
C ALA A 298 20.39 -0.19 10.84
N ALA A 299 19.82 -1.32 10.45
CA ALA A 299 19.50 -1.60 9.04
C ALA A 299 18.43 -0.65 8.49
N GLN A 300 17.41 -0.32 9.30
CA GLN A 300 16.41 0.68 8.92
C GLN A 300 17.05 2.05 8.74
N GLN A 301 17.91 2.48 9.65
CA GLN A 301 18.59 3.76 9.55
C GLN A 301 19.45 3.85 8.28
N ALA A 302 20.18 2.78 7.92
CA ALA A 302 20.92 2.73 6.66
C ALA A 302 20.02 2.85 5.43
N GLY A 303 18.82 2.26 5.47
CA GLY A 303 17.80 2.44 4.41
C GLY A 303 17.25 3.86 4.34
N ILE A 304 17.01 4.50 5.49
CA ILE A 304 16.53 5.89 5.59
C ILE A 304 17.55 6.84 4.95
N ASP A 305 18.84 6.66 5.23
CA ASP A 305 19.91 7.52 4.74
C ASP A 305 20.03 7.49 3.20
N GLU A 306 19.65 6.37 2.57
CA GLU A 306 19.59 6.22 1.12
C GLU A 306 18.24 6.65 0.50
N THR A 307 17.23 6.93 1.33
CA THR A 307 15.90 7.34 0.85
C THR A 307 15.85 8.85 0.61
N ARG A 308 16.40 9.28 -0.54
CA ARG A 308 16.53 10.70 -0.91
C ARG A 308 16.46 10.89 -2.43
N PRO A 309 16.17 12.11 -2.93
CA PRO A 309 16.12 12.39 -4.35
C PRO A 309 17.42 11.99 -5.05
N GLY A 310 17.30 11.37 -6.22
CA GLY A 310 18.44 10.94 -7.04
C GLY A 310 18.96 9.54 -6.73
N GLN A 311 18.73 9.01 -5.53
CA GLN A 311 18.98 7.61 -5.21
C GLN A 311 17.91 6.72 -5.86
N ARG A 312 18.20 5.42 -5.95
CA ARG A 312 17.26 4.45 -6.51
C ARG A 312 16.47 3.76 -5.40
N GLN A 313 15.25 3.37 -5.70
CA GLN A 313 14.37 2.68 -4.74
C GLN A 313 15.04 1.45 -4.09
N ARG A 314 15.88 0.72 -4.82
CA ARG A 314 16.60 -0.44 -4.26
C ARG A 314 17.85 -0.11 -3.44
N ASP A 315 18.33 1.14 -3.46
CA ASP A 315 19.55 1.49 -2.72
C ASP A 315 19.32 1.37 -1.22
N ALA A 316 18.14 1.74 -0.72
CA ALA A 316 17.72 1.50 0.66
C ALA A 316 17.77 0.01 1.04
N HIS A 317 17.31 -0.88 0.15
CA HIS A 317 17.40 -2.33 0.38
C HIS A 317 18.84 -2.82 0.43
N HIS A 318 19.69 -2.37 -0.49
CA HIS A 318 21.09 -2.78 -0.51
C HIS A 318 21.84 -2.31 0.74
N ALA A 319 21.57 -1.10 1.23
CA ALA A 319 22.14 -0.58 2.46
C ALA A 319 21.70 -1.39 3.68
N ALA A 320 20.39 -1.66 3.80
CA ALA A 320 19.86 -2.48 4.90
C ALA A 320 20.44 -3.91 4.90
N VAL A 321 20.50 -4.56 3.73
CA VAL A 321 21.07 -5.91 3.58
C VAL A 321 22.53 -5.94 4.01
N ARG A 322 23.33 -4.92 3.69
CA ARG A 322 24.75 -4.86 4.10
C ARG A 322 24.90 -4.82 5.62
N VAL A 323 24.10 -4.01 6.31
CA VAL A 323 24.08 -3.94 7.78
C VAL A 323 23.65 -5.27 8.38
N LEU A 324 22.56 -5.87 7.87
CA LEU A 324 22.08 -7.16 8.35
C LEU A 324 23.10 -8.27 8.12
N ALA A 325 23.72 -8.35 6.94
CA ALA A 325 24.73 -9.37 6.64
C ALA A 325 25.94 -9.27 7.60
N GLN A 326 26.40 -8.06 7.91
CA GLN A 326 27.46 -7.83 8.88
C GLN A 326 27.04 -8.31 10.27
N GLY A 327 25.87 -7.89 10.76
CA GLY A 327 25.39 -8.26 12.09
C GLY A 327 25.09 -9.76 12.23
N LEU A 328 24.58 -10.42 11.18
CA LEU A 328 24.38 -11.87 11.19
C LEU A 328 25.68 -12.65 11.38
N LEU A 329 26.80 -12.18 10.81
CA LEU A 329 28.14 -12.75 11.05
C LEU A 329 28.65 -12.44 12.44
N GLU A 330 28.40 -11.24 12.97
CA GLU A 330 28.86 -10.82 14.31
C GLU A 330 28.10 -11.54 15.43
N LEU A 331 26.82 -11.77 15.27
CA LEU A 331 25.97 -12.49 16.21
C LEU A 331 26.11 -14.03 16.08
N GLY A 332 26.91 -14.52 15.12
CA GLY A 332 27.09 -15.96 14.88
C GLY A 332 25.88 -16.68 14.31
N LEU A 333 24.90 -15.95 13.73
CA LEU A 333 23.79 -16.51 12.97
C LEU A 333 24.25 -17.06 11.61
N LEU A 334 25.29 -16.43 11.04
CA LEU A 334 26.08 -16.93 9.92
C LEU A 334 27.53 -17.10 10.34
N SER A 335 28.19 -18.15 9.86
CA SER A 335 29.61 -18.44 10.17
C SER A 335 30.51 -17.92 9.07
N ARG A 336 31.59 -17.20 9.42
CA ARG A 336 32.58 -16.75 8.44
C ARG A 336 33.33 -17.90 7.77
N ASP A 337 33.50 -19.03 8.45
CA ASP A 337 34.17 -20.22 7.91
C ASP A 337 33.31 -20.86 6.76
N VAL A 338 31.98 -20.71 6.82
CA VAL A 338 31.04 -21.28 5.84
C VAL A 338 30.63 -20.26 4.79
N HIS A 339 30.35 -19.00 5.21
CA HIS A 339 29.71 -18.01 4.37
C HIS A 339 30.64 -16.87 3.92
N GLY A 340 31.91 -16.87 4.40
CA GLY A 340 32.90 -15.85 4.05
C GLY A 340 32.67 -14.49 4.72
N GLN A 341 33.03 -13.43 4.04
CA GLN A 341 32.87 -12.05 4.48
C GLN A 341 31.49 -11.51 4.07
N VAL A 342 31.19 -10.26 4.44
CA VAL A 342 29.90 -9.60 4.15
C VAL A 342 29.54 -9.64 2.67
N ASP A 343 30.52 -9.37 1.79
CA ASP A 343 30.28 -9.38 0.34
C ASP A 343 29.96 -10.79 -0.18
N ASP A 344 30.56 -11.83 0.40
CA ASP A 344 30.23 -13.23 0.07
C ASP A 344 28.82 -13.61 0.54
N VAL A 345 28.42 -13.18 1.74
CA VAL A 345 27.07 -13.35 2.28
C VAL A 345 26.02 -12.67 1.38
N ILE A 346 26.32 -11.47 0.87
CA ILE A 346 25.43 -10.74 -0.03
C ILE A 346 25.39 -11.43 -1.40
N ALA A 347 26.54 -11.80 -1.96
CA ALA A 347 26.65 -12.43 -3.27
C ALA A 347 25.96 -13.80 -3.32
N SER A 348 26.10 -14.61 -2.27
CA SER A 348 25.43 -15.92 -2.14
C SER A 348 23.98 -15.81 -1.68
N ALA A 349 23.52 -14.61 -1.30
CA ALA A 349 22.23 -14.37 -0.69
C ALA A 349 21.95 -15.19 0.60
N ALA A 350 23.01 -15.60 1.34
CA ALA A 350 22.88 -16.40 2.56
C ALA A 350 22.07 -15.68 3.66
N TYR A 351 22.09 -14.34 3.69
CA TYR A 351 21.25 -13.51 4.58
C TYR A 351 19.75 -13.82 4.44
N ARG A 352 19.29 -14.34 3.29
CA ARG A 352 17.87 -14.61 3.03
C ARG A 352 17.27 -15.71 3.90
N ALA A 353 18.12 -16.50 4.59
CA ALA A 353 17.65 -17.43 5.61
C ALA A 353 16.98 -16.70 6.80
N PHE A 354 17.34 -15.44 7.03
CA PHE A 354 16.85 -14.60 8.13
C PHE A 354 16.12 -13.36 7.68
N TYR A 355 16.38 -12.85 6.46
CA TYR A 355 15.72 -11.69 5.87
C TYR A 355 15.38 -11.96 4.40
N MET A 356 14.14 -12.34 4.12
CA MET A 356 13.73 -12.90 2.84
C MET A 356 12.85 -11.98 1.99
N HIS A 357 12.50 -10.79 2.46
CA HIS A 357 11.63 -9.82 1.73
C HIS A 357 12.38 -8.53 1.34
N GLY A 358 11.70 -7.65 0.62
CA GLY A 358 12.21 -6.32 0.30
C GLY A 358 12.20 -5.40 1.51
N THR A 359 12.94 -4.28 1.44
CA THR A 359 12.99 -3.28 2.51
C THR A 359 11.88 -2.24 2.37
N GLY A 360 11.07 -2.29 1.30
CA GLY A 360 9.98 -1.34 1.15
C GLY A 360 9.29 -1.40 -0.19
N HIS A 361 8.13 -0.77 -0.24
CA HIS A 361 7.25 -0.64 -1.41
C HIS A 361 6.67 0.77 -1.50
N TRP A 362 6.02 1.09 -2.63
CA TRP A 362 5.25 2.32 -2.75
C TRP A 362 4.04 2.28 -1.83
N LEU A 363 3.73 3.40 -1.20
CA LEU A 363 2.58 3.57 -0.31
C LEU A 363 1.70 4.71 -0.79
N GLY A 364 0.38 4.57 -0.66
CA GLY A 364 -0.56 5.60 -1.05
C GLY A 364 -2.02 5.24 -0.82
N ARG A 365 -2.82 5.23 -1.90
CA ARG A 365 -4.23 4.79 -1.81
C ARG A 365 -4.36 3.30 -1.57
N ASP A 366 -3.41 2.54 -2.02
CA ASP A 366 -3.28 1.13 -1.70
C ASP A 366 -2.04 0.96 -0.81
N VAL A 367 -2.04 0.00 0.10
CA VAL A 367 -0.88 -0.26 0.97
C VAL A 367 0.33 -0.63 0.10
N HIS A 368 0.19 -1.56 -0.82
CA HIS A 368 1.13 -1.78 -1.92
C HIS A 368 0.66 -0.94 -3.11
N ASP A 369 1.07 0.33 -3.15
CA ASP A 369 0.58 1.28 -4.14
C ASP A 369 1.21 1.06 -5.53
N VAL A 370 0.53 1.61 -6.52
CA VAL A 370 0.95 1.52 -7.93
C VAL A 370 2.16 2.41 -8.21
N GLY A 371 2.95 2.01 -9.19
CA GLY A 371 4.15 2.71 -9.67
C GLY A 371 5.19 1.74 -10.17
N ASP A 372 5.96 2.15 -11.19
CA ASP A 372 7.04 1.31 -11.69
C ASP A 372 8.18 1.23 -10.68
N TYR A 373 8.60 0.01 -10.35
CA TYR A 373 9.81 -0.23 -9.56
C TYR A 373 11.10 -0.17 -10.38
N LEU A 374 10.99 -0.22 -11.71
CA LEU A 374 12.10 -0.16 -12.64
C LEU A 374 12.01 1.11 -13.50
N SER A 375 13.16 1.64 -13.88
CA SER A 375 13.26 2.77 -14.81
C SER A 375 13.10 2.28 -16.25
N LEU A 376 11.86 2.22 -16.75
CA LEU A 376 11.53 1.66 -18.06
C LEU A 376 12.20 2.42 -19.23
N GLY A 377 12.50 3.70 -19.04
CA GLY A 377 13.20 4.55 -20.03
C GLY A 377 14.73 4.39 -20.08
N GLU A 378 15.31 3.64 -19.11
CA GLU A 378 16.76 3.43 -19.05
C GLU A 378 17.14 2.08 -19.69
N ALA A 379 18.34 2.02 -20.27
CA ALA A 379 18.88 0.76 -20.80
C ALA A 379 19.12 -0.25 -19.66
N PRO A 380 18.88 -1.56 -19.92
CA PRO A 380 19.27 -2.60 -18.96
C PRO A 380 20.79 -2.58 -18.72
N ILE A 381 21.20 -2.88 -17.49
CA ILE A 381 22.60 -3.00 -17.08
C ILE A 381 22.90 -4.42 -16.58
N GLU A 382 24.15 -4.82 -16.71
CA GLU A 382 24.62 -6.07 -16.11
C GLU A 382 24.71 -5.92 -14.59
N GLN A 383 24.20 -6.92 -13.87
CA GLN A 383 24.23 -6.97 -12.41
C GLN A 383 24.54 -8.41 -11.97
N PRO A 384 25.21 -8.62 -10.82
CA PRO A 384 25.39 -9.96 -10.26
C PRO A 384 24.02 -10.62 -10.03
N ASP A 385 23.92 -11.92 -10.35
CA ASP A 385 22.70 -12.73 -10.14
C ASP A 385 22.57 -13.27 -8.71
N GLY A 386 23.61 -13.12 -7.87
CA GLY A 386 23.69 -13.67 -6.53
C GLY A 386 24.07 -15.16 -6.49
N LEU A 387 24.34 -15.77 -7.64
CA LEU A 387 24.76 -17.17 -7.77
C LEU A 387 26.14 -17.32 -8.44
N GLY A 388 26.89 -16.21 -8.55
CA GLY A 388 28.20 -16.17 -9.19
C GLY A 388 28.19 -15.87 -10.66
N GLY A 389 27.00 -15.63 -11.25
CA GLY A 389 26.80 -15.20 -12.62
C GLY A 389 26.41 -13.73 -12.75
N THR A 390 26.10 -13.33 -13.98
CA THR A 390 25.62 -11.97 -14.32
C THR A 390 24.25 -12.05 -14.98
N VAL A 391 23.35 -11.15 -14.58
CA VAL A 391 22.03 -11.01 -15.19
C VAL A 391 21.84 -9.57 -15.66
N VAL A 392 21.22 -9.42 -16.83
CA VAL A 392 20.89 -8.12 -17.41
C VAL A 392 19.53 -7.68 -16.85
N LYS A 393 19.51 -6.61 -16.06
CA LYS A 393 18.29 -6.06 -15.45
C LYS A 393 18.19 -4.56 -15.68
N ARG A 394 16.96 -4.05 -15.79
CA ARG A 394 16.72 -2.62 -15.75
C ARG A 394 17.04 -2.06 -14.36
N PRO A 395 17.64 -0.86 -14.27
CA PRO A 395 17.86 -0.18 -13.00
C PRO A 395 16.51 0.08 -12.29
N SER A 396 16.52 0.11 -10.96
CA SER A 396 15.33 0.48 -10.20
C SER A 396 15.02 1.98 -10.34
N ARG A 397 13.77 2.32 -10.08
CA ARG A 397 13.24 3.68 -10.19
C ARG A 397 14.04 4.67 -9.34
N VAL A 398 14.36 5.83 -9.92
CA VAL A 398 14.97 6.94 -9.19
C VAL A 398 13.92 7.61 -8.32
N LEU A 399 14.26 7.83 -7.05
CA LEU A 399 13.42 8.53 -6.07
C LEU A 399 13.35 10.02 -6.39
N ARG A 400 12.16 10.57 -6.27
CA ARG A 400 11.87 11.99 -6.51
C ARG A 400 10.91 12.52 -5.44
N PRO A 401 10.95 13.83 -5.14
CA PRO A 401 10.03 14.45 -4.19
C PRO A 401 8.56 14.13 -4.51
N GLY A 402 7.77 13.89 -3.46
CA GLY A 402 6.36 13.51 -3.56
C GLY A 402 6.10 12.00 -3.69
N MET A 403 7.12 11.17 -3.89
CA MET A 403 7.00 9.71 -3.75
C MET A 403 6.93 9.34 -2.26
N VAL A 404 6.19 8.26 -1.94
CA VAL A 404 6.09 7.73 -0.58
C VAL A 404 6.42 6.24 -0.62
N VAL A 405 7.29 5.80 0.30
CA VAL A 405 7.76 4.41 0.42
C VAL A 405 7.70 3.96 1.87
N THR A 406 7.60 2.66 2.08
CA THR A 406 7.87 2.03 3.38
C THR A 406 9.35 1.71 3.54
N LEU A 407 9.83 1.62 4.78
CA LEU A 407 11.18 1.19 5.15
C LEU A 407 11.08 0.19 6.29
N GLU A 408 11.11 -1.11 5.94
CA GLU A 408 10.66 -2.23 6.78
C GLU A 408 11.66 -3.40 6.90
N PRO A 409 12.93 -3.18 7.20
CA PRO A 409 13.84 -4.31 7.42
C PRO A 409 13.39 -5.16 8.61
N GLY A 410 13.73 -6.46 8.56
CA GLY A 410 13.41 -7.40 9.62
C GLY A 410 14.39 -8.56 9.70
N LEU A 411 14.34 -9.29 10.81
CA LEU A 411 15.04 -10.56 11.04
C LEU A 411 14.08 -11.58 11.64
N TYR A 412 14.12 -12.79 11.11
CA TYR A 412 13.19 -13.87 11.47
C TYR A 412 14.01 -15.15 11.73
N VAL A 413 14.29 -15.41 13.00
CA VAL A 413 15.20 -16.51 13.41
C VAL A 413 14.39 -17.73 13.81
N ARG A 414 14.30 -18.68 12.90
CA ARG A 414 13.66 -19.98 13.16
C ARG A 414 14.69 -20.99 13.70
N PRO A 415 14.27 -22.00 14.50
CA PRO A 415 15.12 -23.10 14.89
C PRO A 415 15.78 -23.77 13.68
N ALA A 416 17.12 -23.81 13.64
CA ALA A 416 17.86 -24.45 12.57
C ALA A 416 19.24 -24.92 13.08
N PRO A 417 19.83 -25.99 12.50
CA PRO A 417 21.18 -26.42 12.85
C PRO A 417 22.22 -25.31 12.62
N GLY A 418 23.08 -25.08 13.59
CA GLY A 418 24.13 -24.05 13.52
C GLY A 418 23.68 -22.64 13.91
N VAL A 419 22.38 -22.42 14.14
CA VAL A 419 21.84 -21.17 14.65
C VAL A 419 21.81 -21.21 16.18
N PRO A 420 22.37 -20.21 16.92
CA PRO A 420 22.36 -20.20 18.38
C PRO A 420 20.92 -20.20 18.94
N GLU A 421 20.64 -21.11 19.88
CA GLU A 421 19.30 -21.33 20.43
C GLU A 421 18.71 -20.10 21.12
N CYS A 422 19.57 -19.21 21.66
CA CYS A 422 19.13 -17.98 22.33
C CYS A 422 18.40 -17.00 21.40
N TYR A 423 18.51 -17.15 20.08
CA TYR A 423 17.82 -16.35 19.08
C TYR A 423 16.61 -17.04 18.46
N TRP A 424 16.37 -18.31 18.74
CA TRP A 424 15.28 -19.07 18.13
C TRP A 424 13.92 -18.45 18.44
N ASN A 425 13.04 -18.45 17.44
CA ASN A 425 11.68 -17.95 17.51
C ASN A 425 11.58 -16.43 17.76
N ILE A 426 12.65 -15.69 17.49
CA ILE A 426 12.63 -14.23 17.53
C ILE A 426 12.40 -13.72 16.11
N GLY A 427 11.26 -13.04 15.91
CA GLY A 427 10.95 -12.29 14.70
C GLY A 427 10.84 -10.80 15.03
N ILE A 428 11.54 -9.96 14.29
CA ILE A 428 11.57 -8.51 14.48
C ILE A 428 11.43 -7.83 13.11
N ARG A 429 10.50 -6.88 12.99
CA ARG A 429 10.40 -5.90 11.92
C ARG A 429 10.19 -4.53 12.54
N VAL A 430 10.85 -3.51 11.98
CA VAL A 430 10.65 -2.10 12.31
C VAL A 430 10.40 -1.38 10.99
N GLU A 431 9.27 -0.72 10.88
CA GLU A 431 8.80 -0.10 9.65
C GLU A 431 8.29 1.30 9.85
N ASP A 432 8.63 2.17 8.93
CA ASP A 432 8.14 3.53 8.86
C ASP A 432 7.73 3.93 7.44
N ASP A 433 6.71 4.80 7.36
CA ASP A 433 6.32 5.51 6.15
C ASP A 433 7.24 6.70 5.91
N ALA A 434 7.85 6.78 4.73
CA ALA A 434 8.80 7.83 4.34
C ALA A 434 8.32 8.60 3.11
N ILE A 435 8.08 9.91 3.26
CA ILE A 435 7.84 10.82 2.15
C ILE A 435 9.18 11.31 1.62
N VAL A 436 9.48 11.09 0.34
CA VAL A 436 10.66 11.68 -0.31
C VAL A 436 10.46 13.18 -0.44
N THR A 437 11.39 13.95 0.12
CA THR A 437 11.39 15.43 0.12
C THR A 437 12.45 15.95 -0.86
N GLU A 438 12.66 17.27 -0.95
CA GLU A 438 13.70 17.86 -1.81
C GLU A 438 15.13 17.50 -1.36
N HIS A 439 15.35 17.16 -0.08
CA HIS A 439 16.71 17.01 0.49
C HIS A 439 16.93 15.64 1.17
N GLY A 440 15.93 14.79 1.29
CA GLY A 440 15.99 13.51 1.98
C GLY A 440 14.63 12.86 2.03
N CYS A 441 14.22 12.31 3.20
CA CYS A 441 12.87 11.87 3.46
C CYS A 441 12.35 12.35 4.80
N GLU A 442 11.03 12.43 4.91
CA GLU A 442 10.29 12.71 6.14
C GLU A 442 9.61 11.43 6.61
N LEU A 443 9.96 10.96 7.81
CA LEU A 443 9.30 9.80 8.42
C LEU A 443 8.02 10.25 9.12
N ILE A 444 6.86 9.92 8.55
CA ILE A 444 5.56 10.39 9.04
C ILE A 444 4.95 9.49 10.13
N SER A 445 5.53 8.33 10.40
CA SER A 445 5.07 7.33 11.38
C SER A 445 5.81 7.36 12.72
N ARG A 446 6.81 8.26 12.89
CA ARG A 446 7.64 8.37 14.12
C ARG A 446 6.89 8.90 15.36
N GLY A 447 5.58 9.03 15.29
CA GLY A 447 4.73 9.25 16.47
C GLY A 447 4.69 8.06 17.44
N VAL A 448 5.21 6.90 17.08
CA VAL A 448 5.41 5.74 17.94
C VAL A 448 6.91 5.45 18.09
N PRO A 449 7.42 5.15 19.30
CA PRO A 449 8.86 4.97 19.52
C PRO A 449 9.44 3.80 18.74
N VAL A 450 10.70 3.93 18.37
CA VAL A 450 11.51 2.87 17.74
C VAL A 450 12.78 2.55 18.53
N ASP A 451 13.25 3.49 19.34
CA ASP A 451 14.38 3.25 20.25
C ASP A 451 13.96 2.26 21.35
N PRO A 452 14.74 1.20 21.61
CA PRO A 452 14.35 0.19 22.60
C PRO A 452 14.21 0.75 24.02
N ASP A 453 15.00 1.74 24.43
CA ASP A 453 14.88 2.37 25.75
C ASP A 453 13.62 3.23 25.84
N GLU A 454 13.24 3.92 24.76
CA GLU A 454 11.99 4.67 24.67
C GLU A 454 10.78 3.73 24.69
N ILE A 455 10.84 2.58 24.00
CA ILE A 455 9.76 1.57 24.04
C ILE A 455 9.58 1.04 25.45
N GLU A 456 10.68 0.65 26.13
CA GLU A 456 10.61 0.18 27.51
C GLU A 456 10.08 1.25 28.45
N ALA A 457 10.54 2.51 28.30
CA ALA A 457 10.05 3.64 29.10
C ALA A 457 8.55 3.89 28.86
N TRP A 458 8.11 3.84 27.60
CA TRP A 458 6.70 4.00 27.23
C TRP A 458 5.80 2.91 27.83
N MET A 459 6.29 1.66 27.88
CA MET A 459 5.56 0.51 28.41
C MET A 459 5.56 0.51 29.95
N ARG A 460 6.54 1.10 30.60
CA ARG A 460 6.54 1.27 32.07
C ARG A 460 5.48 2.27 32.57
N GLY A 461 5.05 3.21 31.74
CA GLY A 461 4.02 4.23 32.05
C GLY A 461 4.66 5.51 32.46
#